data_e1dbcdbc7a0cdd840cb68b22e1bde63b
#
_entry.id   e1dbcdbc7a0cdd840cb68b22e1bde63b
#
_cell.length_a   1.000
_cell.length_b   1.000
_cell.length_c   1.000
_cell.angle_alpha   90.00
_cell.angle_beta   90.00
_cell.angle_gamma   90.00
#
_symmetry.space_group_name_H-M   'P 1'
#
loop_
_entity.id
_entity.type
_entity.pdbx_description
1 polymer ?
#
loop_
_entity_poly.entity_id
_entity_poly.type
_entity_poly.pdbx_seq_one_letter_code
_entity_poly.pdbx_strand_id
1 'polypeptide(L)'
;PKPSADNMKEHLRLACAEAHRYGITSVIEPGLYPREIRAYQSFFNDGELSIRVNLMPAWHGFTDDETEAVLEHRARESAIVSGLGNEWLRIGALKMLIDGGTTPHTAFMYEPYVGDSELVAFNRIPQDKLRQYFRTAQELGWDIGIHCCGDHAQDMVVNTLSEVIREIPRPEARHSIIHGYFPSPRALDQMAECRLGTVVQPTFIYWEGNAIFNDVGEDRALNWKPVRKYLDHDIVVASSSDVPSTVSANPFVALYSLVTRKNNLGRAVAPQEAVTREEALRTYTTNGTWLTREENIKGSIEAGKVADMVVLDRDYFAVPKEEIKDIRVEKTMVAGNIVWEGE
;
A
#
# COMPACT_ATOMS: atom_id res chain seq x y z
N PRO A 1 -19.73 14.31 12.95
CA PRO A 1 -20.49 14.69 11.74
C PRO A 1 -19.67 14.38 10.50
N LYS A 2 -20.33 13.84 9.46
CA LYS A 2 -19.65 13.58 8.17
C LYS A 2 -19.30 14.92 7.52
N PRO A 3 -18.09 15.11 6.94
CA PRO A 3 -17.72 16.38 6.31
C PRO A 3 -18.62 16.69 5.11
N SER A 4 -18.84 17.99 4.85
CA SER A 4 -19.53 18.45 3.64
C SER A 4 -18.69 18.21 2.38
N ALA A 5 -19.28 18.35 1.20
CA ALA A 5 -18.55 18.23 -0.06
C ALA A 5 -17.43 19.29 -0.17
N ASP A 6 -17.71 20.54 0.25
CA ASP A 6 -16.73 21.63 0.22
C ASP A 6 -15.60 21.36 1.21
N ASN A 7 -15.89 20.86 2.43
CA ASN A 7 -14.87 20.46 3.37
C ASN A 7 -13.98 19.33 2.83
N MET A 8 -14.57 18.41 2.08
CA MET A 8 -13.79 17.32 1.46
C MET A 8 -12.83 17.85 0.38
N LYS A 9 -13.26 18.82 -0.44
CA LYS A 9 -12.36 19.47 -1.41
C LYS A 9 -11.23 20.21 -0.73
N GLU A 10 -11.49 20.92 0.36
CA GLU A 10 -10.44 21.58 1.14
C GLU A 10 -9.44 20.58 1.73
N HIS A 11 -9.92 19.44 2.26
CA HIS A 11 -9.04 18.36 2.72
C HIS A 11 -8.16 17.81 1.57
N LEU A 12 -8.72 17.67 0.36
CA LEU A 12 -7.95 17.22 -0.81
C LEU A 12 -6.87 18.23 -1.20
N ARG A 13 -7.16 19.56 -1.17
CA ARG A 13 -6.14 20.58 -1.43
C ARG A 13 -4.98 20.49 -0.44
N LEU A 14 -5.29 20.37 0.86
CA LEU A 14 -4.27 20.24 1.92
C LEU A 14 -3.46 18.94 1.74
N ALA A 15 -4.11 17.82 1.43
CA ALA A 15 -3.44 16.55 1.19
C ALA A 15 -2.52 16.60 -0.05
N CYS A 16 -2.95 17.24 -1.14
CA CYS A 16 -2.11 17.46 -2.32
C CYS A 16 -0.88 18.32 -1.97
N ALA A 17 -1.07 19.42 -1.26
CA ALA A 17 0.02 20.31 -0.85
C ALA A 17 1.05 19.58 0.01
N GLU A 18 0.60 18.79 0.99
CA GLU A 18 1.49 18.00 1.84
C GLU A 18 2.21 16.90 1.04
N ALA A 19 1.52 16.22 0.13
CA ALA A 19 2.13 15.23 -0.76
C ALA A 19 3.22 15.86 -1.63
N HIS A 20 2.95 17.02 -2.24
CA HIS A 20 3.92 17.73 -3.07
C HIS A 20 5.15 18.18 -2.30
N ARG A 21 5.00 18.59 -1.04
CA ARG A 21 6.12 18.94 -0.15
C ARG A 21 7.11 17.78 0.03
N TYR A 22 6.62 16.56 -0.04
CA TYR A 22 7.45 15.34 0.06
C TYR A 22 7.83 14.74 -1.29
N GLY A 23 7.58 15.42 -2.40
CA GLY A 23 7.90 14.92 -3.73
C GLY A 23 6.97 13.84 -4.25
N ILE A 24 5.80 13.66 -3.64
CA ILE A 24 4.83 12.65 -4.04
C ILE A 24 3.98 13.21 -5.18
N THR A 25 4.03 12.56 -6.33
CA THR A 25 3.32 12.95 -7.56
C THR A 25 2.13 12.04 -7.87
N SER A 26 2.09 10.86 -7.24
CA SER A 26 1.03 9.87 -7.45
C SER A 26 0.74 9.12 -6.16
N VAL A 27 -0.53 8.80 -5.93
CA VAL A 27 -0.98 8.03 -4.77
C VAL A 27 -1.97 6.95 -5.17
N ILE A 28 -1.98 5.87 -4.38
CA ILE A 28 -3.08 4.90 -4.34
C ILE A 28 -3.86 5.21 -3.07
N GLU A 29 -5.15 5.47 -3.20
CA GLU A 29 -6.04 5.85 -2.10
C GLU A 29 -7.01 4.72 -1.77
N PRO A 30 -6.77 3.92 -0.72
CA PRO A 30 -7.53 2.72 -0.44
C PRO A 30 -8.73 2.94 0.48
N GLY A 31 -9.78 2.13 0.28
CA GLY A 31 -10.92 2.05 1.20
C GLY A 31 -11.96 3.15 1.01
N LEU A 32 -12.10 3.64 -0.21
CA LEU A 32 -12.99 4.74 -0.52
C LEU A 32 -14.45 4.31 -0.68
N TYR A 33 -15.34 4.99 0.01
CA TYR A 33 -16.78 4.87 -0.21
C TYR A 33 -17.26 5.75 -1.37
N PRO A 34 -18.47 5.54 -1.88
CA PRO A 34 -19.00 6.31 -3.03
C PRO A 34 -18.95 7.83 -2.84
N ARG A 35 -19.00 8.30 -1.59
CA ARG A 35 -18.95 9.74 -1.28
C ARG A 35 -17.56 10.31 -1.52
N GLU A 36 -16.53 9.62 -1.06
CA GLU A 36 -15.13 10.01 -1.25
C GLU A 36 -14.76 9.96 -2.73
N ILE A 37 -15.16 8.89 -3.44
CA ILE A 37 -14.94 8.77 -4.89
C ILE A 37 -15.59 9.95 -5.64
N ARG A 38 -16.81 10.35 -5.28
CA ARG A 38 -17.47 11.52 -5.87
C ARG A 38 -16.73 12.83 -5.57
N ALA A 39 -16.11 12.97 -4.39
CA ALA A 39 -15.31 14.14 -4.08
C ALA A 39 -14.06 14.24 -4.96
N TYR A 40 -13.34 13.13 -5.16
CA TYR A 40 -12.21 13.09 -6.11
C TYR A 40 -12.64 13.41 -7.55
N GLN A 41 -13.77 12.84 -8.01
CA GLN A 41 -14.31 13.13 -9.34
C GLN A 41 -14.67 14.61 -9.51
N SER A 42 -15.32 15.22 -8.50
CA SER A 42 -15.64 16.64 -8.53
C SER A 42 -14.37 17.49 -8.55
N PHE A 43 -13.39 17.18 -7.72
CA PHE A 43 -12.12 17.87 -7.62
C PHE A 43 -11.32 17.79 -8.94
N PHE A 44 -11.35 16.62 -9.58
CA PHE A 44 -10.78 16.44 -10.92
C PHE A 44 -11.52 17.24 -12.00
N ASN A 45 -12.87 17.21 -12.03
CA ASN A 45 -13.67 17.93 -13.01
C ASN A 45 -13.54 19.45 -12.90
N ASP A 46 -13.28 19.96 -11.69
CA ASP A 46 -13.02 21.38 -11.44
C ASP A 46 -11.59 21.81 -11.88
N GLY A 47 -10.75 20.86 -12.32
CA GLY A 47 -9.37 21.12 -12.71
C GLY A 47 -8.42 21.38 -11.53
N GLU A 48 -8.81 21.00 -10.31
CA GLU A 48 -8.05 21.26 -9.09
C GLU A 48 -7.13 20.10 -8.68
N LEU A 49 -7.32 18.91 -9.26
CA LEU A 49 -6.51 17.73 -8.91
C LEU A 49 -5.08 17.86 -9.44
N SER A 50 -4.14 18.14 -8.56
CA SER A 50 -2.73 18.39 -8.89
C SER A 50 -1.82 17.18 -8.65
N ILE A 51 -2.36 16.06 -8.15
CA ILE A 51 -1.68 14.78 -7.95
C ILE A 51 -2.41 13.67 -8.70
N ARG A 52 -1.71 12.63 -9.14
CA ARG A 52 -2.37 11.48 -9.79
C ARG A 52 -2.89 10.52 -8.75
N VAL A 53 -4.14 10.08 -8.91
CA VAL A 53 -4.81 9.24 -7.91
C VAL A 53 -5.36 7.96 -8.52
N ASN A 54 -5.00 6.84 -7.92
CA ASN A 54 -5.59 5.54 -8.18
C ASN A 54 -6.55 5.21 -7.01
N LEU A 55 -7.85 5.22 -7.27
CA LEU A 55 -8.90 5.06 -6.27
C LEU A 55 -9.18 3.58 -6.04
N MET A 56 -9.06 3.10 -4.81
CA MET A 56 -9.45 1.74 -4.43
C MET A 56 -10.78 1.77 -3.68
N PRO A 57 -11.90 1.40 -4.34
CA PRO A 57 -13.20 1.34 -3.68
C PRO A 57 -13.19 0.36 -2.51
N ALA A 58 -13.80 0.77 -1.38
CA ALA A 58 -14.01 -0.12 -0.25
C ALA A 58 -14.94 -1.27 -0.64
N TRP A 59 -14.59 -2.48 -0.24
CA TRP A 59 -15.41 -3.66 -0.46
C TRP A 59 -15.68 -4.37 0.86
N HIS A 60 -15.12 -5.51 1.17
CA HIS A 60 -15.44 -6.27 2.38
C HIS A 60 -14.48 -5.98 3.55
N GLY A 61 -14.99 -6.10 4.78
CA GLY A 61 -14.22 -6.00 6.02
C GLY A 61 -14.13 -4.61 6.66
N PHE A 62 -14.78 -3.58 6.09
CA PHE A 62 -14.69 -2.21 6.60
C PHE A 62 -15.72 -1.82 7.63
N THR A 63 -16.98 -2.16 7.41
CA THR A 63 -18.09 -1.82 8.33
C THR A 63 -19.04 -2.98 8.52
N ASP A 64 -19.69 -3.02 9.68
CA ASP A 64 -20.77 -3.94 9.97
C ASP A 64 -22.12 -3.47 9.37
N ASP A 65 -22.16 -2.20 8.90
CA ASP A 65 -23.40 -1.55 8.42
C ASP A 65 -23.74 -1.87 6.96
N GLU A 66 -22.77 -2.38 6.19
CA GLU A 66 -23.02 -2.75 4.80
C GLU A 66 -23.21 -4.27 4.67
N THR A 67 -24.38 -4.66 4.23
CA THR A 67 -24.65 -6.08 3.98
C THR A 67 -23.82 -6.59 2.80
N GLU A 68 -23.38 -7.83 2.90
CA GLU A 68 -22.69 -8.55 1.83
C GLU A 68 -23.37 -8.35 0.46
N ALA A 69 -24.70 -8.45 0.42
CA ALA A 69 -25.50 -8.28 -0.78
C ALA A 69 -25.34 -6.89 -1.43
N VAL A 70 -25.18 -5.83 -0.65
CA VAL A 70 -25.00 -4.46 -1.16
C VAL A 70 -23.64 -4.31 -1.82
N LEU A 71 -22.59 -4.85 -1.20
CA LEU A 71 -21.24 -4.79 -1.73
C LEU A 71 -21.09 -5.63 -3.01
N GLU A 72 -21.64 -6.82 -3.01
CA GLU A 72 -21.67 -7.70 -4.17
C GLU A 72 -22.47 -7.07 -5.33
N HIS A 73 -23.63 -6.48 -5.05
CA HIS A 73 -24.43 -5.75 -6.02
C HIS A 73 -23.65 -4.58 -6.64
N ARG A 74 -22.95 -3.79 -5.84
CA ARG A 74 -22.10 -2.70 -6.34
C ARG A 74 -21.03 -3.20 -7.31
N ALA A 75 -20.33 -4.27 -6.95
CA ALA A 75 -19.29 -4.82 -7.80
C ALA A 75 -19.84 -5.33 -9.14
N ARG A 76 -21.03 -5.96 -9.15
CA ARG A 76 -21.65 -6.52 -10.35
C ARG A 76 -22.31 -5.49 -11.24
N GLU A 77 -23.07 -4.58 -10.65
CA GLU A 77 -23.94 -3.66 -11.41
C GLU A 77 -23.23 -2.35 -11.83
N SER A 78 -22.08 -2.04 -11.25
CA SER A 78 -21.37 -0.81 -11.60
C SER A 78 -20.85 -0.79 -13.04
N ALA A 79 -20.68 -1.95 -13.67
CA ALA A 79 -20.03 -2.12 -14.98
C ALA A 79 -18.64 -1.45 -15.08
N ILE A 80 -18.01 -1.21 -13.93
CA ILE A 80 -16.68 -0.61 -13.79
C ILE A 80 -15.74 -1.68 -13.25
N VAL A 81 -14.50 -1.68 -13.73
CA VAL A 81 -13.46 -2.59 -13.24
C VAL A 81 -12.13 -1.86 -13.08
N SER A 82 -11.15 -2.52 -12.47
CA SER A 82 -9.80 -2.00 -12.29
C SER A 82 -9.18 -1.52 -13.60
N GLY A 83 -8.60 -0.32 -13.58
CA GLY A 83 -7.92 0.28 -14.74
C GLY A 83 -8.74 1.33 -15.49
N LEU A 84 -10.04 1.50 -15.20
CA LEU A 84 -10.85 2.55 -15.83
C LEU A 84 -10.39 3.94 -15.36
N GLY A 85 -10.21 4.87 -16.28
CA GLY A 85 -9.79 6.25 -16.02
C GLY A 85 -8.68 6.71 -16.96
N ASN A 86 -7.99 7.76 -16.55
CA ASN A 86 -6.85 8.32 -17.27
C ASN A 86 -5.61 8.42 -16.36
N GLU A 87 -4.60 9.15 -16.81
CA GLU A 87 -3.37 9.32 -16.04
C GLU A 87 -3.52 10.18 -14.78
N TRP A 88 -4.64 10.89 -14.57
CA TRP A 88 -4.91 11.72 -13.40
C TRP A 88 -5.78 11.04 -12.36
N LEU A 89 -6.83 10.38 -12.80
CA LEU A 89 -7.82 9.75 -11.92
C LEU A 89 -8.22 8.39 -12.49
N ARG A 90 -7.96 7.33 -11.75
CA ARG A 90 -8.18 5.96 -12.19
C ARG A 90 -8.84 5.13 -11.10
N ILE A 91 -9.68 4.20 -11.50
CA ILE A 91 -10.21 3.16 -10.59
C ILE A 91 -9.17 2.03 -10.47
N GLY A 92 -8.79 1.75 -9.26
CA GLY A 92 -7.84 0.70 -8.90
C GLY A 92 -8.49 -0.59 -8.48
N ALA A 93 -7.79 -1.32 -7.61
CA ALA A 93 -8.28 -2.58 -7.05
C ALA A 93 -9.43 -2.36 -6.04
N LEU A 94 -10.27 -3.35 -5.84
CA LEU A 94 -11.17 -3.39 -4.69
C LEU A 94 -10.36 -3.54 -3.40
N LYS A 95 -10.62 -2.69 -2.42
CA LYS A 95 -9.95 -2.76 -1.11
C LYS A 95 -10.74 -3.64 -0.16
N MET A 96 -10.05 -4.62 0.42
CA MET A 96 -10.56 -5.50 1.46
C MET A 96 -9.75 -5.37 2.74
N LEU A 97 -10.34 -5.75 3.87
CA LEU A 97 -9.72 -5.71 5.19
C LEU A 97 -9.98 -7.04 5.91
N ILE A 98 -8.92 -7.87 6.06
CA ILE A 98 -9.07 -9.19 6.65
C ILE A 98 -8.88 -9.19 8.17
N ASP A 99 -7.97 -8.37 8.68
CA ASP A 99 -7.64 -8.29 10.10
C ASP A 99 -7.36 -6.83 10.53
N GLY A 100 -6.72 -6.63 11.66
CA GLY A 100 -6.29 -5.32 12.16
C GLY A 100 -4.78 -5.13 12.14
N GLY A 101 -4.24 -4.33 13.06
CA GLY A 101 -2.81 -4.03 13.17
C GLY A 101 -2.12 -4.81 14.29
N THR A 102 -0.78 -4.88 14.24
CA THR A 102 0.04 -5.49 15.29
C THR A 102 0.05 -4.66 16.58
N THR A 103 0.31 -3.36 16.48
CA THR A 103 0.35 -2.45 17.63
C THR A 103 -0.96 -2.41 18.46
N PRO A 104 -2.16 -2.40 17.85
CA PRO A 104 -3.41 -2.53 18.60
C PRO A 104 -3.77 -3.99 18.96
N HIS A 105 -2.90 -4.98 18.73
CA HIS A 105 -3.11 -6.40 18.97
C HIS A 105 -4.38 -6.96 18.30
N THR A 106 -4.66 -6.53 17.09
CA THR A 106 -5.84 -6.94 16.31
C THR A 106 -5.51 -7.62 14.99
N ALA A 107 -4.22 -7.79 14.67
CA ALA A 107 -3.78 -8.64 13.57
C ALA A 107 -3.97 -10.13 13.94
N PHE A 108 -4.51 -10.91 13.00
CA PHE A 108 -4.85 -12.32 13.23
C PHE A 108 -3.60 -13.19 13.10
N MET A 109 -3.12 -13.70 14.25
CA MET A 109 -1.85 -14.39 14.41
C MET A 109 -2.04 -15.89 14.67
N TYR A 110 -1.03 -16.72 14.36
CA TYR A 110 -0.99 -18.12 14.79
C TYR A 110 -0.69 -18.24 16.27
N GLU A 111 0.25 -17.43 16.76
CA GLU A 111 0.68 -17.44 18.15
C GLU A 111 0.21 -16.19 18.89
N PRO A 112 -0.09 -16.28 20.20
CA PRO A 112 -0.53 -15.15 21.00
C PRO A 112 0.47 -13.98 21.00
N TYR A 113 -0.06 -12.79 21.28
CA TYR A 113 0.76 -11.61 21.57
C TYR A 113 1.52 -11.77 22.91
N VAL A 114 2.66 -11.10 23.01
CA VAL A 114 3.44 -11.10 24.26
C VAL A 114 2.63 -10.49 25.39
N GLY A 115 2.58 -11.17 26.52
CA GLY A 115 1.83 -10.71 27.70
C GLY A 115 0.35 -11.11 27.74
N ASP A 116 -0.18 -11.70 26.66
CA ASP A 116 -1.54 -12.25 26.64
C ASP A 116 -1.53 -13.62 25.93
N SER A 117 -1.54 -14.69 26.71
CA SER A 117 -1.39 -16.06 26.20
C SER A 117 -2.58 -16.60 25.40
N GLU A 118 -3.67 -15.86 25.31
CA GLU A 118 -4.89 -16.28 24.59
C GLU A 118 -5.21 -15.39 23.40
N LEU A 119 -4.64 -14.18 23.32
CA LEU A 119 -4.97 -13.19 22.30
C LEU A 119 -4.24 -13.46 20.98
N VAL A 120 -4.92 -14.04 20.03
CA VAL A 120 -4.48 -14.18 18.63
C VAL A 120 -5.27 -13.32 17.65
N ALA A 121 -6.20 -12.53 18.17
CA ALA A 121 -7.20 -11.74 17.44
C ALA A 121 -8.09 -12.61 16.51
N PHE A 122 -8.73 -12.02 15.53
CA PHE A 122 -9.65 -12.74 14.64
C PHE A 122 -9.66 -12.11 13.24
N ASN A 123 -10.03 -12.91 12.25
CA ASN A 123 -10.29 -12.42 10.90
C ASN A 123 -11.69 -11.76 10.83
N ARG A 124 -11.81 -10.72 10.02
CA ARG A 124 -13.08 -10.00 9.77
C ARG A 124 -13.99 -10.70 8.76
N ILE A 125 -13.40 -11.51 7.89
CA ILE A 125 -14.09 -12.22 6.81
C ILE A 125 -13.87 -13.72 6.99
N PRO A 126 -14.92 -14.52 7.22
CA PRO A 126 -14.81 -15.98 7.29
C PRO A 126 -14.20 -16.55 5.99
N GLN A 127 -13.43 -17.63 6.12
CA GLN A 127 -12.65 -18.18 4.99
C GLN A 127 -13.52 -18.63 3.79
N ASP A 128 -14.68 -19.20 4.04
CA ASP A 128 -15.63 -19.61 2.99
C ASP A 128 -16.16 -18.39 2.21
N LYS A 129 -16.45 -17.30 2.90
CA LYS A 129 -16.84 -16.01 2.32
C LYS A 129 -15.71 -15.36 1.55
N LEU A 130 -14.48 -15.41 2.09
CA LEU A 130 -13.30 -14.89 1.44
C LEU A 130 -13.09 -15.52 0.05
N ARG A 131 -13.25 -16.86 -0.07
CA ARG A 131 -13.19 -17.56 -1.35
C ARG A 131 -14.26 -17.06 -2.32
N GLN A 132 -15.50 -16.90 -1.85
CA GLN A 132 -16.60 -16.39 -2.67
C GLN A 132 -16.27 -15.00 -3.22
N TYR A 133 -15.78 -14.10 -2.38
CA TYR A 133 -15.44 -12.73 -2.77
C TYR A 133 -14.29 -12.70 -3.78
N PHE A 134 -13.26 -13.50 -3.58
CA PHE A 134 -12.17 -13.61 -4.55
C PHE A 134 -12.65 -14.14 -5.90
N ARG A 135 -13.55 -15.13 -5.92
CA ARG A 135 -14.17 -15.61 -7.16
C ARG A 135 -14.94 -14.50 -7.86
N THR A 136 -15.80 -13.78 -7.14
CA THR A 136 -16.56 -12.65 -7.70
C THR A 136 -15.63 -11.61 -8.33
N ALA A 137 -14.57 -11.20 -7.64
CA ALA A 137 -13.62 -10.25 -8.20
C ALA A 137 -12.93 -10.77 -9.47
N GLN A 138 -12.48 -12.05 -9.48
CA GLN A 138 -11.88 -12.68 -10.64
C GLN A 138 -12.84 -12.75 -11.83
N GLU A 139 -14.07 -13.21 -11.61
CA GLU A 139 -15.10 -13.33 -12.64
C GLU A 139 -15.49 -11.99 -13.27
N LEU A 140 -15.53 -10.93 -12.46
CA LEU A 140 -15.91 -9.59 -12.90
C LEU A 140 -14.76 -8.75 -13.46
N GLY A 141 -13.51 -9.20 -13.35
CA GLY A 141 -12.35 -8.47 -13.86
C GLY A 141 -11.75 -7.45 -12.87
N TRP A 142 -12.09 -7.51 -11.59
CA TRP A 142 -11.49 -6.64 -10.57
C TRP A 142 -10.14 -7.17 -10.07
N ASP A 143 -9.19 -6.27 -9.86
CA ASP A 143 -8.04 -6.53 -9.02
C ASP A 143 -8.43 -6.37 -7.54
N ILE A 144 -7.67 -6.97 -6.65
CA ILE A 144 -7.89 -6.93 -5.20
C ILE A 144 -6.64 -6.40 -4.52
N GLY A 145 -6.82 -5.47 -3.57
CA GLY A 145 -5.82 -5.09 -2.60
C GLY A 145 -6.35 -5.37 -1.20
N ILE A 146 -5.78 -6.35 -0.51
CA ILE A 146 -6.28 -6.80 0.78
C ILE A 146 -5.31 -6.47 1.91
N HIS A 147 -5.81 -5.75 2.92
CA HIS A 147 -5.10 -5.49 4.16
C HIS A 147 -4.89 -6.79 4.93
N CYS A 148 -3.65 -7.07 5.31
CA CYS A 148 -3.26 -8.31 5.95
C CYS A 148 -1.99 -8.10 6.77
N CYS A 149 -2.11 -8.06 8.10
CA CYS A 149 -1.01 -7.82 9.03
C CYS A 149 -0.55 -9.08 9.75
N GLY A 150 -1.46 -9.97 10.16
CA GLY A 150 -1.12 -11.21 10.86
C GLY A 150 -0.55 -12.28 9.92
N ASP A 151 0.28 -13.16 10.48
CA ASP A 151 0.84 -14.31 9.76
C ASP A 151 -0.24 -15.33 9.37
N HIS A 152 -1.17 -15.63 10.28
CA HIS A 152 -2.32 -16.51 10.00
C HIS A 152 -3.25 -15.89 8.94
N ALA A 153 -3.54 -14.58 9.06
CA ALA A 153 -4.32 -13.86 8.07
C ALA A 153 -3.66 -13.94 6.69
N GLN A 154 -2.36 -13.72 6.61
CA GLN A 154 -1.63 -13.72 5.34
C GLN A 154 -1.63 -15.10 4.69
N ASP A 155 -1.37 -16.17 5.43
CA ASP A 155 -1.43 -17.53 4.90
C ASP A 155 -2.84 -17.88 4.40
N MET A 156 -3.87 -17.55 5.15
CA MET A 156 -5.26 -17.79 4.77
C MET A 156 -5.63 -17.05 3.48
N VAL A 157 -5.26 -15.77 3.38
CA VAL A 157 -5.54 -14.93 2.20
C VAL A 157 -4.79 -15.45 0.98
N VAL A 158 -3.47 -15.63 1.10
CA VAL A 158 -2.63 -16.04 -0.03
C VAL A 158 -3.03 -17.41 -0.53
N ASN A 159 -3.26 -18.37 0.38
CA ASN A 159 -3.71 -19.71 -0.02
C ASN A 159 -5.05 -19.66 -0.75
N THR A 160 -6.07 -18.99 -0.19
CA THR A 160 -7.41 -18.92 -0.78
C THR A 160 -7.41 -18.18 -2.13
N LEU A 161 -6.66 -17.07 -2.24
CA LEU A 161 -6.57 -16.30 -3.48
C LEU A 161 -5.83 -17.10 -4.56
N SER A 162 -4.74 -17.78 -4.21
CA SER A 162 -3.98 -18.62 -5.14
C SER A 162 -4.82 -19.79 -5.71
N GLU A 163 -5.65 -20.40 -4.88
CA GLU A 163 -6.60 -21.43 -5.35
C GLU A 163 -7.59 -20.86 -6.37
N VAL A 164 -8.17 -19.69 -6.08
CA VAL A 164 -9.12 -19.04 -6.99
C VAL A 164 -8.44 -18.60 -8.30
N ILE A 165 -7.22 -18.09 -8.24
CA ILE A 165 -6.44 -17.72 -9.46
C ILE A 165 -6.17 -18.93 -10.34
N ARG A 166 -5.87 -20.09 -9.76
CA ARG A 166 -5.67 -21.33 -10.54
C ARG A 166 -6.97 -21.83 -11.18
N GLU A 167 -8.12 -21.63 -10.53
CA GLU A 167 -9.43 -21.99 -11.07
C GLU A 167 -9.94 -21.03 -12.15
N ILE A 168 -9.68 -19.74 -11.98
CA ILE A 168 -10.12 -18.67 -12.88
C ILE A 168 -8.90 -17.80 -13.24
N PRO A 169 -8.04 -18.26 -14.17
CA PRO A 169 -6.81 -17.55 -14.48
C PRO A 169 -7.06 -16.18 -15.14
N ARG A 170 -6.40 -15.15 -14.61
CA ARG A 170 -6.32 -13.81 -15.21
C ARG A 170 -4.86 -13.34 -15.17
N PRO A 171 -4.07 -13.64 -16.21
CA PRO A 171 -2.63 -13.31 -16.23
C PRO A 171 -2.33 -11.82 -16.11
N GLU A 172 -3.30 -10.97 -16.49
CA GLU A 172 -3.21 -9.51 -16.39
C GLU A 172 -3.56 -8.98 -15.02
N ALA A 173 -4.13 -9.79 -14.12
CA ALA A 173 -4.55 -9.33 -12.79
C ALA A 173 -3.36 -8.87 -11.95
N ARG A 174 -3.57 -7.84 -11.13
CA ARG A 174 -2.56 -7.24 -10.26
C ARG A 174 -3.06 -7.19 -8.82
N HIS A 175 -3.33 -8.36 -8.28
CA HIS A 175 -3.71 -8.48 -6.88
C HIS A 175 -2.52 -8.17 -5.97
N SER A 176 -2.80 -7.61 -4.79
CA SER A 176 -1.76 -7.26 -3.83
C SER A 176 -2.15 -7.54 -2.38
N ILE A 177 -1.18 -7.97 -1.61
CA ILE A 177 -1.25 -8.05 -0.16
C ILE A 177 -0.77 -6.71 0.40
N ILE A 178 -1.63 -5.99 1.11
CA ILE A 178 -1.28 -4.72 1.73
C ILE A 178 -0.84 -4.99 3.16
N HIS A 179 0.27 -4.41 3.55
CA HIS A 179 1.09 -4.60 4.75
C HIS A 179 2.04 -5.79 4.63
N GLY A 180 1.57 -7.02 4.45
CA GLY A 180 2.40 -8.19 4.21
C GLY A 180 3.48 -8.38 5.29
N TYR A 181 3.08 -8.38 6.58
CA TYR A 181 4.06 -8.28 7.66
C TYR A 181 4.83 -9.56 7.90
N PHE A 182 4.20 -10.72 7.79
CA PHE A 182 4.78 -11.99 8.23
C PHE A 182 4.43 -13.13 7.26
N PRO A 183 4.93 -13.12 6.02
CA PRO A 183 4.68 -14.22 5.09
C PRO A 183 5.35 -15.50 5.55
N SER A 184 4.65 -16.62 5.49
CA SER A 184 5.29 -17.92 5.58
C SER A 184 6.09 -18.23 4.29
N PRO A 185 7.06 -19.16 4.33
CA PRO A 185 7.75 -19.60 3.12
C PRO A 185 6.78 -20.07 2.03
N ARG A 186 5.73 -20.78 2.41
CA ARG A 186 4.67 -21.23 1.49
C ARG A 186 3.91 -20.06 0.86
N ALA A 187 3.59 -19.04 1.65
CA ALA A 187 2.93 -17.84 1.13
C ALA A 187 3.81 -17.10 0.12
N LEU A 188 5.12 -17.02 0.36
CA LEU A 188 6.07 -16.42 -0.60
C LEU A 188 6.07 -17.18 -1.93
N ASP A 189 6.19 -18.52 -1.90
CA ASP A 189 6.14 -19.36 -3.10
C ASP A 189 4.83 -19.16 -3.88
N GLN A 190 3.68 -19.17 -3.19
CA GLN A 190 2.37 -18.97 -3.81
C GLN A 190 2.19 -17.56 -4.39
N MET A 191 2.69 -16.53 -3.69
CA MET A 191 2.66 -15.15 -4.19
C MET A 191 3.48 -15.02 -5.48
N ALA A 192 4.66 -15.61 -5.54
CA ALA A 192 5.50 -15.63 -6.74
C ALA A 192 4.81 -16.37 -7.89
N GLU A 193 4.32 -17.61 -7.66
CA GLU A 193 3.62 -18.42 -8.66
C GLU A 193 2.40 -17.69 -9.24
N CYS A 194 1.59 -17.07 -8.37
CA CYS A 194 0.36 -16.39 -8.76
C CYS A 194 0.57 -14.91 -9.14
N ARG A 195 1.82 -14.43 -9.14
CA ARG A 195 2.18 -13.04 -9.48
C ARG A 195 1.45 -12.02 -8.61
N LEU A 196 1.30 -12.30 -7.32
CA LEU A 196 0.75 -11.34 -6.36
C LEU A 196 1.82 -10.30 -6.00
N GLY A 197 1.44 -9.02 -5.98
CA GLY A 197 2.29 -7.98 -5.44
C GLY A 197 2.11 -7.82 -3.93
N THR A 198 2.97 -6.99 -3.32
CA THR A 198 2.77 -6.53 -1.94
C THR A 198 2.99 -5.04 -1.81
N VAL A 199 2.29 -4.42 -0.85
CA VAL A 199 2.44 -2.99 -0.51
C VAL A 199 2.86 -2.89 0.94
N VAL A 200 4.08 -2.45 1.17
CA VAL A 200 4.66 -2.31 2.51
C VAL A 200 4.73 -0.85 2.95
N GLN A 201 4.75 -0.61 4.26
CA GLN A 201 4.88 0.72 4.85
C GLN A 201 6.18 0.77 5.67
N PRO A 202 7.31 1.13 5.06
CA PRO A 202 8.60 1.12 5.75
C PRO A 202 8.72 2.20 6.83
N THR A 203 7.90 3.24 6.78
CA THR A 203 7.83 4.27 7.83
C THR A 203 7.46 3.69 9.19
N PHE A 204 6.68 2.61 9.25
CA PHE A 204 6.39 1.90 10.51
C PHE A 204 7.65 1.28 11.13
N ILE A 205 8.64 0.85 10.31
CA ILE A 205 9.92 0.37 10.84
C ILE A 205 10.59 1.48 11.65
N TYR A 206 10.52 2.72 11.15
CA TYR A 206 11.10 3.88 11.83
C TYR A 206 10.35 4.23 13.10
N TRP A 207 9.02 4.35 13.05
CA TRP A 207 8.23 4.86 14.15
C TRP A 207 7.79 3.80 15.16
N GLU A 208 7.47 2.59 14.70
CA GLU A 208 6.91 1.49 15.50
C GLU A 208 7.91 0.35 15.71
N GLY A 209 9.07 0.40 15.09
CA GLY A 209 10.07 -0.68 15.12
C GLY A 209 10.62 -1.02 16.51
N ASN A 210 10.25 -0.28 17.56
CA ASN A 210 10.54 -0.68 18.92
C ASN A 210 9.34 -1.39 19.58
N ALA A 211 8.11 -1.01 19.21
CA ALA A 211 6.90 -1.60 19.74
C ALA A 211 6.76 -3.07 19.30
N ILE A 212 7.09 -3.38 18.03
CA ILE A 212 6.95 -4.74 17.50
C ILE A 212 7.63 -5.82 18.34
N PHE A 213 8.77 -5.51 18.94
CA PHE A 213 9.46 -6.46 19.84
C PHE A 213 8.66 -6.75 21.11
N ASN A 214 7.94 -5.74 21.61
CA ASN A 214 7.07 -5.90 22.77
C ASN A 214 5.79 -6.66 22.43
N ASP A 215 5.27 -6.45 21.20
CA ASP A 215 3.99 -7.01 20.77
C ASP A 215 4.12 -8.51 20.40
N VAL A 216 5.16 -8.87 19.64
CA VAL A 216 5.30 -10.24 19.11
C VAL A 216 6.54 -10.98 19.58
N GLY A 217 7.42 -10.34 20.35
CA GLY A 217 8.69 -10.92 20.84
C GLY A 217 9.83 -10.84 19.81
N GLU A 218 11.05 -11.09 20.29
CA GLU A 218 12.29 -10.91 19.52
C GLU A 218 12.30 -11.76 18.23
N ASP A 219 12.00 -13.05 18.32
CA ASP A 219 12.11 -13.99 17.19
C ASP A 219 11.13 -13.67 16.06
N ARG A 220 9.87 -13.36 16.38
CA ARG A 220 8.88 -12.97 15.37
C ARG A 220 9.18 -11.60 14.78
N ALA A 221 9.64 -10.64 15.60
CA ALA A 221 10.02 -9.31 15.14
C ALA A 221 11.15 -9.33 14.09
N LEU A 222 12.03 -10.33 14.09
CA LEU A 222 13.07 -10.51 13.07
C LEU A 222 12.50 -10.88 11.67
N ASN A 223 11.23 -11.26 11.59
CA ASN A 223 10.54 -11.56 10.32
C ASN A 223 9.55 -10.47 9.91
N TRP A 224 9.52 -9.36 10.63
CA TRP A 224 8.57 -8.28 10.36
C TRP A 224 8.93 -7.47 9.12
N LYS A 225 7.96 -7.32 8.19
CA LYS A 225 8.09 -6.59 6.92
C LYS A 225 9.33 -7.05 6.11
N PRO A 226 9.35 -8.30 5.66
CA PRO A 226 10.54 -8.94 5.09
C PRO A 226 10.71 -8.58 3.60
N VAL A 227 11.09 -7.34 3.32
CA VAL A 227 11.20 -6.81 1.96
C VAL A 227 12.25 -7.55 1.13
N ARG A 228 13.38 -7.94 1.73
CA ARG A 228 14.40 -8.73 1.06
C ARG A 228 13.84 -10.07 0.58
N LYS A 229 13.11 -10.79 1.46
CA LYS A 229 12.48 -12.07 1.09
C LYS A 229 11.49 -11.93 -0.07
N TYR A 230 10.67 -10.88 -0.08
CA TYR A 230 9.76 -10.63 -1.20
C TYR A 230 10.52 -10.43 -2.51
N LEU A 231 11.57 -9.60 -2.50
CA LEU A 231 12.39 -9.34 -3.70
C LEU A 231 13.14 -10.58 -4.17
N ASP A 232 13.65 -11.41 -3.26
CA ASP A 232 14.35 -12.66 -3.57
C ASP A 232 13.42 -13.73 -4.20
N HIS A 233 12.09 -13.57 -4.04
CA HIS A 233 11.06 -14.39 -4.71
C HIS A 233 10.47 -13.71 -5.95
N ASP A 234 11.11 -12.66 -6.49
CA ASP A 234 10.61 -11.89 -7.63
C ASP A 234 9.20 -11.29 -7.44
N ILE A 235 8.78 -11.10 -6.19
CA ILE A 235 7.50 -10.48 -5.86
C ILE A 235 7.64 -8.95 -5.97
N VAL A 236 6.72 -8.31 -6.69
CA VAL A 236 6.70 -6.86 -6.82
C VAL A 236 6.34 -6.22 -5.47
N VAL A 237 7.26 -5.45 -4.93
CA VAL A 237 7.08 -4.69 -3.67
C VAL A 237 6.91 -3.23 -3.98
N ALA A 238 5.75 -2.64 -3.67
CA ALA A 238 5.57 -1.19 -3.63
C ALA A 238 5.62 -0.69 -2.19
N SER A 239 6.11 0.52 -1.99
CA SER A 239 6.12 1.18 -0.68
C SER A 239 5.08 2.28 -0.61
N SER A 240 4.53 2.48 0.58
CA SER A 240 3.56 3.53 0.89
C SER A 240 3.78 4.08 2.30
N SER A 241 3.05 5.14 2.64
CA SER A 241 3.10 5.72 3.99
C SER A 241 2.01 5.20 4.91
N ASP A 242 0.81 4.99 4.38
CA ASP A 242 -0.40 4.70 5.15
C ASP A 242 -0.81 5.86 6.10
N VAL A 243 -0.59 7.11 5.65
CA VAL A 243 -1.05 8.31 6.37
C VAL A 243 -2.59 8.36 6.33
N PRO A 244 -3.28 8.65 7.44
CA PRO A 244 -2.75 9.14 8.73
C PRO A 244 -2.46 8.06 9.78
N SER A 245 -2.40 6.78 9.42
CA SER A 245 -2.04 5.70 10.36
C SER A 245 -0.58 5.77 10.82
N THR A 246 0.27 6.53 10.12
CA THR A 246 1.65 6.84 10.50
C THR A 246 1.85 8.34 10.73
N VAL A 247 2.97 8.69 11.34
CA VAL A 247 3.33 10.07 11.73
C VAL A 247 3.66 10.96 10.53
N SER A 248 4.16 10.39 9.43
CA SER A 248 4.66 11.16 8.29
C SER A 248 4.56 10.41 6.97
N ALA A 249 4.21 11.15 5.90
CA ALA A 249 4.24 10.65 4.53
C ALA A 249 5.64 10.69 3.88
N ASN A 250 6.67 11.20 4.56
CA ASN A 250 8.00 11.44 4.02
C ASN A 250 8.64 10.14 3.45
N PRO A 251 8.82 10.01 2.12
CA PRO A 251 9.40 8.82 1.51
C PRO A 251 10.86 8.59 1.93
N PHE A 252 11.62 9.64 2.27
CA PHE A 252 13.04 9.50 2.63
C PHE A 252 13.23 8.83 3.99
N VAL A 253 12.29 8.99 4.93
CA VAL A 253 12.25 8.20 6.17
C VAL A 253 12.02 6.72 5.88
N ALA A 254 11.14 6.40 4.93
CA ALA A 254 10.88 5.04 4.50
C ALA A 254 12.08 4.43 3.76
N LEU A 255 12.70 5.17 2.84
CA LEU A 255 13.92 4.75 2.12
C LEU A 255 15.09 4.51 3.09
N TYR A 256 15.26 5.39 4.09
CA TYR A 256 16.21 5.16 5.18
C TYR A 256 15.93 3.83 5.90
N SER A 257 14.66 3.59 6.25
CA SER A 257 14.27 2.37 6.96
C SER A 257 14.49 1.10 6.13
N LEU A 258 14.25 1.14 4.83
CA LEU A 258 14.51 0.03 3.91
C LEU A 258 16.01 -0.29 3.80
N VAL A 259 16.86 0.74 3.71
CA VAL A 259 18.30 0.59 3.51
C VAL A 259 19.04 0.24 4.80
N THR A 260 18.62 0.81 5.95
CA THR A 260 19.33 0.65 7.22
C THR A 260 18.70 -0.34 8.17
N ARG A 261 17.41 -0.59 8.03
CA ARG A 261 16.58 -1.36 8.97
C ARG A 261 16.66 -0.85 10.42
N LYS A 262 16.86 0.47 10.58
CA LYS A 262 16.92 1.12 11.90
C LYS A 262 15.64 1.90 12.20
N ASN A 263 15.20 1.81 13.43
CA ASN A 263 14.12 2.65 13.94
C ASN A 263 14.63 4.05 14.37
N ASN A 264 13.74 4.90 14.85
CA ASN A 264 14.04 6.27 15.32
C ASN A 264 14.95 6.34 16.57
N LEU A 265 15.14 5.22 17.27
CA LEU A 265 16.06 5.08 18.40
C LEU A 265 17.41 4.45 17.98
N GLY A 266 17.61 4.17 16.70
CA GLY A 266 18.82 3.53 16.16
C GLY A 266 18.86 2.00 16.35
N ARG A 267 17.81 1.38 16.92
CA ARG A 267 17.74 -0.09 17.05
C ARG A 267 17.48 -0.74 15.70
N ALA A 268 18.22 -1.79 15.40
CA ALA A 268 17.98 -2.60 14.20
C ALA A 268 16.70 -3.42 14.32
N VAL A 269 15.90 -3.46 13.25
CA VAL A 269 14.65 -4.22 13.13
C VAL A 269 14.77 -5.14 11.92
N ALA A 270 14.94 -6.43 12.14
CA ALA A 270 15.18 -7.42 11.08
C ALA A 270 16.28 -6.96 10.09
N PRO A 271 17.54 -6.78 10.52
CA PRO A 271 18.61 -6.18 9.70
C PRO A 271 18.94 -6.99 8.43
N GLN A 272 18.66 -8.28 8.42
CA GLN A 272 18.81 -9.14 7.24
C GLN A 272 17.87 -8.79 6.09
N GLU A 273 16.81 -8.02 6.37
CA GLU A 273 15.82 -7.56 5.39
C GLU A 273 16.20 -6.21 4.75
N ALA A 274 17.42 -5.72 4.98
CA ALA A 274 17.92 -4.51 4.33
C ALA A 274 18.03 -4.73 2.80
N VAL A 275 17.70 -3.68 2.06
CA VAL A 275 17.79 -3.69 0.59
C VAL A 275 18.76 -2.61 0.11
N THR A 276 19.18 -2.69 -1.17
CA THR A 276 20.01 -1.65 -1.79
C THR A 276 19.24 -0.34 -1.97
N ARG A 277 19.93 0.75 -2.24
CA ARG A 277 19.30 2.06 -2.51
C ARG A 277 18.44 2.02 -3.77
N GLU A 278 18.90 1.33 -4.79
CA GLU A 278 18.19 1.14 -6.05
C GLU A 278 16.90 0.35 -5.85
N GLU A 279 16.98 -0.76 -5.13
CA GLU A 279 15.78 -1.57 -4.78
C GLU A 279 14.80 -0.75 -3.95
N ALA A 280 15.27 -0.03 -2.92
CA ALA A 280 14.43 0.84 -2.11
C ALA A 280 13.73 1.92 -2.95
N LEU A 281 14.46 2.62 -3.83
CA LEU A 281 13.90 3.65 -4.69
C LEU A 281 12.86 3.08 -5.67
N ARG A 282 13.09 1.90 -6.24
CA ARG A 282 12.14 1.22 -7.12
C ARG A 282 10.80 0.94 -6.42
N THR A 283 10.80 0.67 -5.11
CA THR A 283 9.54 0.44 -4.39
C THR A 283 8.64 1.68 -4.35
N TYR A 284 9.20 2.88 -4.41
CA TYR A 284 8.49 4.17 -4.45
C TYR A 284 8.24 4.71 -5.85
N THR A 285 8.80 4.08 -6.88
CA THR A 285 8.72 4.55 -8.27
C THR A 285 8.12 3.49 -9.19
N THR A 286 8.95 2.72 -9.89
CA THR A 286 8.53 1.76 -10.91
C THR A 286 7.61 0.65 -10.39
N ASN A 287 7.82 0.17 -9.16
CA ASN A 287 7.01 -0.92 -8.62
C ASN A 287 5.57 -0.47 -8.28
N GLY A 288 5.41 0.77 -7.80
CA GLY A 288 4.07 1.34 -7.58
C GLY A 288 3.26 1.45 -8.87
N THR A 289 3.93 1.78 -9.99
CA THR A 289 3.26 1.90 -11.29
C THR A 289 2.78 0.56 -11.84
N TRP A 290 3.46 -0.53 -11.49
CA TRP A 290 2.99 -1.87 -11.83
C TRP A 290 1.61 -2.15 -11.22
N LEU A 291 1.40 -1.83 -9.95
CA LEU A 291 0.09 -2.02 -9.27
C LEU A 291 -1.03 -1.22 -9.94
N THR A 292 -0.72 -0.06 -10.50
CA THR A 292 -1.70 0.84 -11.11
C THR A 292 -1.82 0.67 -12.63
N ARG A 293 -1.06 -0.27 -13.25
CA ARG A 293 -1.00 -0.49 -14.71
C ARG A 293 -0.51 0.75 -15.48
N GLU A 294 0.45 1.48 -14.91
CA GLU A 294 0.96 2.74 -15.45
C GLU A 294 2.48 2.72 -15.70
N GLU A 295 3.09 1.54 -15.76
CA GLU A 295 4.52 1.35 -15.97
C GLU A 295 5.04 1.94 -17.30
N ASN A 296 4.15 2.08 -18.28
CA ASN A 296 4.45 2.73 -19.57
C ASN A 296 4.17 4.24 -19.56
N ILE A 297 3.61 4.78 -18.46
CA ILE A 297 3.17 6.18 -18.36
C ILE A 297 4.09 6.96 -17.43
N LYS A 298 4.52 6.37 -16.31
CA LYS A 298 5.30 7.04 -15.25
C LYS A 298 6.22 6.06 -14.50
N GLY A 299 6.90 6.54 -13.45
CA GLY A 299 7.75 5.74 -12.55
C GLY A 299 9.23 5.75 -12.92
N SER A 300 9.60 6.27 -14.09
CA SER A 300 10.98 6.47 -14.53
C SER A 300 11.08 7.69 -15.42
N ILE A 301 12.28 8.26 -15.53
CA ILE A 301 12.57 9.41 -16.42
C ILE A 301 12.96 8.85 -17.78
N GLU A 302 11.99 8.72 -18.66
CA GLU A 302 12.14 8.18 -20.01
C GLU A 302 11.33 9.01 -21.01
N ALA A 303 11.83 9.14 -22.26
CA ALA A 303 11.09 9.81 -23.30
C ALA A 303 9.74 9.12 -23.56
N GLY A 304 8.68 9.90 -23.61
CA GLY A 304 7.30 9.42 -23.80
C GLY A 304 6.50 9.19 -22.52
N LYS A 305 7.16 9.21 -21.36
CA LYS A 305 6.48 9.20 -20.05
C LYS A 305 6.12 10.62 -19.59
N VAL A 306 5.18 10.73 -18.68
CA VAL A 306 4.78 12.01 -18.09
C VAL A 306 5.93 12.63 -17.29
N ALA A 307 6.03 13.94 -17.32
CA ALA A 307 7.08 14.68 -16.61
C ALA A 307 6.69 14.88 -15.12
N ASP A 308 6.70 13.79 -14.39
CA ASP A 308 6.54 13.76 -12.93
C ASP A 308 7.90 13.51 -12.30
N MET A 309 8.47 14.54 -11.65
CA MET A 309 9.86 14.52 -11.19
C MET A 309 10.02 15.27 -9.87
N VAL A 310 11.10 14.97 -9.16
CA VAL A 310 11.51 15.71 -7.98
C VAL A 310 12.96 16.18 -8.14
N VAL A 311 13.27 17.37 -7.62
CA VAL A 311 14.62 17.85 -7.41
C VAL A 311 14.93 17.77 -5.93
N LEU A 312 16.05 17.18 -5.59
CA LEU A 312 16.48 16.94 -4.22
C LEU A 312 17.67 17.84 -3.86
N ASP A 313 17.78 18.23 -2.60
CA ASP A 313 18.90 19.03 -2.08
C ASP A 313 20.23 18.27 -2.05
N ARG A 314 20.20 16.95 -2.14
CA ARG A 314 21.36 16.05 -2.08
C ARG A 314 21.18 14.85 -3.00
N ASP A 315 22.33 14.30 -3.42
CA ASP A 315 22.36 13.04 -4.17
C ASP A 315 22.01 11.85 -3.26
N TYR A 316 20.82 11.28 -3.47
CA TYR A 316 20.32 10.11 -2.74
C TYR A 316 21.29 8.91 -2.77
N PHE A 317 22.02 8.73 -3.86
CA PHE A 317 22.96 7.61 -4.02
C PHE A 317 24.32 7.87 -3.34
N ALA A 318 24.69 9.14 -3.11
CA ALA A 318 25.98 9.52 -2.58
C ALA A 318 26.00 9.84 -1.08
N VAL A 319 24.89 10.36 -0.51
CA VAL A 319 24.83 10.70 0.94
C VAL A 319 25.10 9.50 1.84
N PRO A 320 25.67 9.66 3.05
CA PRO A 320 25.73 8.59 4.05
C PRO A 320 24.34 7.96 4.28
N LYS A 321 24.29 6.64 4.56
CA LYS A 321 22.99 5.95 4.75
C LYS A 321 22.15 6.57 5.86
N GLU A 322 22.79 7.05 6.91
CA GLU A 322 22.20 7.71 8.08
C GLU A 322 21.52 9.04 7.75
N GLU A 323 21.91 9.69 6.66
CA GLU A 323 21.41 11.00 6.22
C GLU A 323 20.31 10.90 5.15
N ILE A 324 19.98 9.69 4.67
CA ILE A 324 18.89 9.51 3.67
C ILE A 324 17.58 10.14 4.15
N LYS A 325 17.22 9.96 5.43
CA LYS A 325 16.00 10.50 6.04
C LYS A 325 15.97 12.03 6.12
N ASP A 326 17.12 12.69 5.97
CA ASP A 326 17.31 14.13 6.08
C ASP A 326 17.34 14.83 4.70
N ILE A 327 17.22 14.07 3.62
CA ILE A 327 17.08 14.61 2.26
C ILE A 327 15.79 15.40 2.16
N ARG A 328 15.88 16.57 1.51
CA ARG A 328 14.76 17.48 1.29
C ARG A 328 14.42 17.57 -0.19
N VAL A 329 13.15 17.77 -0.46
CA VAL A 329 12.68 18.08 -1.80
C VAL A 329 12.82 19.59 -2.04
N GLU A 330 13.52 19.97 -3.10
CA GLU A 330 13.62 21.37 -3.55
C GLU A 330 12.49 21.72 -4.52
N LYS A 331 12.11 20.79 -5.41
CA LYS A 331 11.01 21.00 -6.34
C LYS A 331 10.25 19.70 -6.58
N THR A 332 8.94 19.81 -6.69
CA THR A 332 8.07 18.74 -7.19
C THR A 332 7.40 19.19 -8.46
N MET A 333 7.48 18.35 -9.50
CA MET A 333 6.89 18.59 -10.81
C MET A 333 5.87 17.51 -11.12
N VAL A 334 4.67 17.92 -11.55
CA VAL A 334 3.62 17.02 -12.05
C VAL A 334 3.19 17.47 -13.43
N ALA A 335 3.20 16.58 -14.40
CA ALA A 335 2.89 16.87 -15.80
C ALA A 335 3.68 18.07 -16.38
N GLY A 336 4.94 18.21 -15.97
CA GLY A 336 5.81 19.32 -16.40
C GLY A 336 5.61 20.65 -15.68
N ASN A 337 4.65 20.74 -14.75
CA ASN A 337 4.40 21.94 -13.96
C ASN A 337 5.00 21.80 -12.58
N ILE A 338 5.71 22.84 -12.09
CA ILE A 338 6.19 22.89 -10.71
C ILE A 338 4.97 23.13 -9.81
N VAL A 339 4.65 22.14 -8.97
CA VAL A 339 3.51 22.18 -8.04
C VAL A 339 3.95 22.50 -6.60
N TRP A 340 5.24 22.38 -6.33
CA TRP A 340 5.85 22.79 -5.06
C TRP A 340 7.31 23.17 -5.28
N GLU A 341 7.75 24.21 -4.55
CA GLU A 341 9.14 24.68 -4.50
C GLU A 341 9.49 24.99 -3.05
N GLY A 342 10.55 24.35 -2.55
CA GLY A 342 11.08 24.55 -1.19
C GLY A 342 11.70 25.95 -1.01
N GLU A 343 11.71 26.41 0.25
CA GLU A 343 12.39 27.66 0.65
C GLU A 343 13.91 27.48 0.71
#